data_52f2c4fae8dff38cc76b0c8dc4ace7a1
#
_entry.id   52f2c4fae8dff38cc76b0c8dc4ace7a1
#
_cell.length_a   1.000
_cell.length_b   1.000
_cell.length_c   1.000
_cell.angle_alpha   90.00
_cell.angle_beta   90.00
_cell.angle_gamma   90.00
#
_symmetry.space_group_name_H-M   'P 1'
#
loop_
_entity.id
_entity.type
_entity.pdbx_description
1 polymer ?
#
loop_
_entity_poly.entity_id
_entity_poly.type
_entity_poly.pdbx_seq_one_letter_code
_entity_poly.pdbx_strand_id
1 'polypeptide(L)'
;MLGRRDSVQQQIDMASARPNPLIDLEPIDEETGTLNVIIDTPKGSRNKFKFDERLEIFKLGGALPLGAVFPFDFGYIPSTRAEDGDPLDVLILMDEPAFTGCLVQAKLIGVIEAEQTEAGETTRNDRLIAVAAESRNHSHIRFLGDLNSNLVHEIERFFVSYNETKGKQFEVLGRFGPDRAAALVKEGAKKFNHNRRDKKKPISTGTRKQGGSA
;
A
#
# COMPACT_ATOMS: atom_id res chain seq x y z
N MET A 1 26.67 -7.71 39.98
CA MET A 1 26.70 -8.26 38.61
C MET A 1 25.36 -8.11 37.84
N LEU A 2 24.50 -7.19 38.20
CA LEU A 2 23.19 -6.97 37.57
C LEU A 2 23.21 -5.95 36.40
N GLY A 3 24.18 -5.07 36.31
CA GLY A 3 24.16 -3.97 35.33
C GLY A 3 24.51 -4.31 33.87
N ARG A 4 25.05 -5.50 33.57
CA ARG A 4 25.41 -5.87 32.18
C ARG A 4 24.24 -6.48 31.36
N ARG A 5 23.23 -7.07 32.02
CA ARG A 5 22.07 -7.64 31.33
C ARG A 5 21.13 -6.54 30.85
N ASP A 6 20.96 -5.46 31.63
CA ASP A 6 20.08 -4.36 31.27
C ASP A 6 20.64 -3.53 30.10
N SER A 7 21.97 -3.38 30.01
CA SER A 7 22.59 -2.66 28.90
C SER A 7 22.53 -3.45 27.57
N VAL A 8 22.62 -4.77 27.61
CA VAL A 8 22.49 -5.64 26.43
C VAL A 8 21.03 -5.69 25.97
N GLN A 9 20.09 -5.77 26.90
CA GLN A 9 18.66 -5.73 26.57
C GLN A 9 18.26 -4.36 26.00
N GLN A 10 18.74 -3.25 26.55
CA GLN A 10 18.57 -1.92 25.97
C GLN A 10 19.19 -1.77 24.57
N GLN A 11 20.36 -2.37 24.33
CA GLN A 11 20.98 -2.38 23.00
C GLN A 11 20.19 -3.25 22.00
N ILE A 12 19.61 -4.36 22.43
CA ILE A 12 18.75 -5.20 21.61
C ILE A 12 17.43 -4.46 21.30
N ASP A 13 16.83 -3.79 22.28
CA ASP A 13 15.63 -3.00 22.12
C ASP A 13 15.84 -1.76 21.23
N MET A 14 17.03 -1.15 21.28
CA MET A 14 17.42 -0.07 20.36
C MET A 14 17.75 -0.58 18.94
N ALA A 15 18.23 -1.81 18.80
CA ALA A 15 18.51 -2.43 17.49
C ALA A 15 17.19 -2.88 16.78
N SER A 16 16.11 -3.13 17.54
CA SER A 16 14.79 -3.47 16.98
C SER A 16 14.01 -2.25 16.43
N ALA A 17 14.56 -1.05 16.51
CA ALA A 17 13.87 0.19 16.14
C ALA A 17 14.42 0.86 14.86
N ARG A 18 15.12 0.13 14.00
CA ARG A 18 15.47 0.70 12.68
C ARG A 18 14.21 0.77 11.84
N PRO A 19 13.89 1.95 11.26
CA PRO A 19 12.76 2.06 10.35
C PRO A 19 12.97 1.09 9.18
N ASN A 20 11.94 0.32 8.86
CA ASN A 20 11.93 -0.52 7.66
C ASN A 20 11.46 0.31 6.47
N PRO A 21 12.30 0.62 5.46
CA PRO A 21 11.89 1.46 4.33
C PRO A 21 10.66 0.93 3.58
N LEU A 22 10.45 -0.38 3.57
CA LEU A 22 9.26 -0.99 2.94
C LEU A 22 7.94 -0.67 3.66
N ILE A 23 8.03 -0.17 4.90
CA ILE A 23 6.87 0.18 5.72
C ILE A 23 6.88 1.66 6.08
N ASP A 24 8.05 2.19 6.48
CA ASP A 24 8.22 3.46 7.19
C ASP A 24 8.70 4.61 6.29
N LEU A 25 8.99 4.36 5.00
CA LEU A 25 9.35 5.41 4.06
C LEU A 25 8.18 6.39 3.92
N GLU A 26 8.46 7.69 3.94
CA GLU A 26 7.41 8.71 3.76
C GLU A 26 6.70 8.53 2.40
N PRO A 27 5.38 8.73 2.33
CA PRO A 27 4.59 8.54 1.11
C PRO A 27 5.04 9.46 -0.02
N ILE A 28 5.51 10.66 0.33
CA ILE A 28 5.98 11.70 -0.60
C ILE A 28 7.44 11.97 -0.28
N ASP A 29 8.26 11.94 -1.30
CA ASP A 29 9.65 12.39 -1.22
C ASP A 29 9.68 13.92 -1.07
N GLU A 30 10.32 14.42 0.00
CA GLU A 30 10.31 15.85 0.34
C GLU A 30 11.14 16.70 -0.65
N GLU A 31 12.15 16.13 -1.28
CA GLU A 31 13.03 16.86 -2.20
C GLU A 31 12.40 17.01 -3.57
N THR A 32 11.76 15.95 -4.08
CA THR A 32 11.22 15.91 -5.44
C THR A 32 9.71 16.17 -5.50
N GLY A 33 9.00 16.01 -4.38
CA GLY A 33 7.55 16.06 -4.31
C GLY A 33 6.85 14.87 -5.00
N THR A 34 7.61 13.83 -5.34
CA THR A 34 7.08 12.62 -5.99
C THR A 34 6.56 11.61 -4.96
N LEU A 35 5.63 10.77 -5.41
CA LEU A 35 5.11 9.66 -4.63
C LEU A 35 6.15 8.53 -4.56
N ASN A 36 6.41 8.01 -3.38
CA ASN A 36 7.20 6.80 -3.18
C ASN A 36 6.29 5.57 -3.27
N VAL A 37 6.63 4.63 -4.15
CA VAL A 37 5.88 3.40 -4.38
C VAL A 37 6.81 2.21 -4.30
N ILE A 38 6.42 1.20 -3.52
CA ILE A 38 7.09 -0.10 -3.51
C ILE A 38 6.32 -1.05 -4.44
N ILE A 39 6.99 -1.54 -5.47
CA ILE A 39 6.39 -2.52 -6.38
C ILE A 39 6.32 -3.88 -5.68
N ASP A 40 5.13 -4.43 -5.60
CA ASP A 40 4.94 -5.81 -5.11
C ASP A 40 4.81 -6.81 -6.26
N THR A 41 4.11 -6.45 -7.32
CA THR A 41 3.80 -7.33 -8.45
C THR A 41 4.13 -6.63 -9.76
N PRO A 42 5.16 -7.08 -10.49
CA PRO A 42 5.54 -6.52 -11.78
C PRO A 42 4.50 -6.75 -12.87
N LYS A 43 4.45 -5.83 -13.85
CA LYS A 43 3.72 -5.99 -15.11
C LYS A 43 4.06 -7.33 -15.77
N GLY A 44 3.06 -8.01 -16.31
CA GLY A 44 3.21 -9.30 -16.97
C GLY A 44 3.30 -10.50 -16.02
N SER A 45 3.37 -10.26 -14.72
CA SER A 45 3.37 -11.34 -13.73
C SER A 45 1.98 -11.98 -13.62
N ARG A 46 1.94 -13.30 -13.65
CA ARG A 46 0.76 -14.08 -13.25
C ARG A 46 0.71 -14.26 -11.72
N ASN A 47 1.87 -14.25 -11.06
CA ASN A 47 1.96 -14.34 -9.62
C ASN A 47 1.66 -12.98 -8.98
N LYS A 48 0.78 -12.94 -7.97
CA LYS A 48 0.63 -11.82 -7.05
C LYS A 48 1.61 -12.03 -5.90
N PHE A 49 2.47 -11.05 -5.66
CA PHE A 49 3.31 -11.01 -4.48
C PHE A 49 2.70 -10.06 -3.44
N LYS A 50 3.05 -10.24 -2.17
CA LYS A 50 2.63 -9.38 -1.08
C LYS A 50 3.75 -9.27 -0.05
N PHE A 51 4.02 -8.09 0.46
CA PHE A 51 4.94 -7.87 1.57
C PHE A 51 4.31 -8.38 2.87
N ASP A 52 5.03 -9.21 3.60
CA ASP A 52 4.64 -9.66 4.95
C ASP A 52 5.38 -8.83 5.98
N GLU A 53 4.68 -7.87 6.62
CA GLU A 53 5.27 -6.96 7.62
C GLU A 53 5.91 -7.69 8.80
N ARG A 54 5.37 -8.85 9.19
CA ARG A 54 5.88 -9.63 10.32
C ARG A 54 7.18 -10.37 9.99
N LEU A 55 7.31 -10.85 8.76
CA LEU A 55 8.49 -11.58 8.28
C LEU A 55 9.49 -10.67 7.57
N GLU A 56 9.09 -9.44 7.27
CA GLU A 56 9.86 -8.44 6.53
C GLU A 56 10.37 -8.93 5.16
N ILE A 57 9.56 -9.77 4.49
CA ILE A 57 9.86 -10.30 3.15
C ILE A 57 8.64 -10.27 2.23
N PHE A 58 8.88 -10.31 0.93
CA PHE A 58 7.83 -10.57 -0.04
C PHE A 58 7.55 -12.06 -0.14
N LYS A 59 6.27 -12.42 -0.17
CA LYS A 59 5.80 -13.80 -0.34
C LYS A 59 4.84 -13.90 -1.49
N LEU A 60 4.69 -15.11 -2.03
CA LEU A 60 3.63 -15.41 -3.00
C LEU A 60 2.26 -15.28 -2.32
N GLY A 61 1.46 -14.32 -2.78
CA GLY A 61 0.11 -14.05 -2.28
C GLY A 61 -0.99 -14.80 -3.06
N GLY A 62 -0.65 -15.32 -4.24
CA GLY A 62 -1.58 -16.05 -5.12
C GLY A 62 -1.12 -16.05 -6.56
N ALA A 63 -1.92 -16.64 -7.44
CA ALA A 63 -1.70 -16.61 -8.88
C ALA A 63 -3.02 -16.29 -9.60
N LEU A 64 -2.94 -15.52 -10.69
CA LEU A 64 -4.08 -15.28 -11.57
C LEU A 64 -4.42 -16.55 -12.38
N PRO A 65 -5.63 -16.64 -12.93
CA PRO A 65 -5.99 -17.69 -13.88
C PRO A 65 -5.02 -17.75 -15.06
N LEU A 66 -5.01 -18.89 -15.76
CA LEU A 66 -4.21 -19.06 -16.97
C LEU A 66 -4.60 -18.00 -18.01
N GLY A 67 -3.59 -17.37 -18.61
CA GLY A 67 -3.79 -16.31 -19.60
C GLY A 67 -3.99 -14.90 -19.02
N ALA A 68 -4.21 -14.75 -17.71
CA ALA A 68 -4.29 -13.45 -17.05
C ALA A 68 -2.95 -13.06 -16.42
N VAL A 69 -2.58 -11.79 -16.57
CA VAL A 69 -1.38 -11.19 -15.97
C VAL A 69 -1.69 -9.78 -15.50
N PHE A 70 -0.90 -9.24 -14.59
CA PHE A 70 -1.00 -7.83 -14.21
C PHE A 70 -0.68 -6.95 -15.42
N PRO A 71 -1.58 -6.00 -15.79
CA PRO A 71 -1.42 -5.19 -17.00
C PRO A 71 -0.32 -4.13 -16.86
N PHE A 72 -0.02 -3.71 -15.63
CA PHE A 72 1.00 -2.74 -15.26
C PHE A 72 1.67 -3.16 -13.96
N ASP A 73 2.78 -2.49 -13.60
CA ASP A 73 3.37 -2.66 -12.30
C ASP A 73 2.38 -2.26 -11.22
N PHE A 74 2.24 -3.10 -10.22
CA PHE A 74 1.32 -2.91 -9.11
C PHE A 74 2.11 -2.89 -7.81
N GLY A 75 1.79 -1.97 -6.94
CA GLY A 75 2.50 -1.79 -5.69
C GLY A 75 1.65 -1.09 -4.65
N TYR A 76 2.32 -0.64 -3.62
CA TYR A 76 1.70 0.07 -2.51
C TYR A 76 2.51 1.30 -2.11
N ILE A 77 1.85 2.22 -1.43
CA ILE A 77 2.45 3.44 -0.89
C ILE A 77 2.81 3.17 0.57
N PRO A 78 4.10 3.20 0.95
CA PRO A 78 4.52 3.00 2.34
C PRO A 78 3.97 4.11 3.24
N SER A 79 3.94 3.87 4.55
CA SER A 79 3.40 4.78 5.57
C SER A 79 1.96 5.26 5.29
N THR A 80 1.15 4.43 4.61
CA THR A 80 -0.28 4.66 4.40
C THR A 80 -1.13 3.52 4.93
N ARG A 81 -2.44 3.78 5.11
CA ARG A 81 -3.41 2.77 5.54
C ARG A 81 -4.76 3.04 4.87
N ALA A 82 -5.24 2.08 4.10
CA ALA A 82 -6.58 2.06 3.51
C ALA A 82 -7.64 1.60 4.53
N GLU A 83 -8.90 1.48 4.11
CA GLU A 83 -9.99 1.06 5.01
C GLU A 83 -9.94 -0.42 5.34
N ASP A 84 -9.46 -1.25 4.40
CA ASP A 84 -9.24 -2.69 4.60
C ASP A 84 -8.04 -3.01 5.51
N GLY A 85 -7.31 -1.99 5.94
CA GLY A 85 -6.15 -2.13 6.82
C GLY A 85 -4.82 -2.40 6.12
N ASP A 86 -4.80 -2.57 4.80
CA ASP A 86 -3.59 -2.66 3.99
C ASP A 86 -3.08 -1.25 3.61
N PRO A 87 -1.83 -1.07 3.16
CA PRO A 87 -1.38 0.17 2.53
C PRO A 87 -2.19 0.50 1.28
N LEU A 88 -2.19 1.78 0.86
CA LEU A 88 -2.88 2.20 -0.36
C LEU A 88 -2.26 1.55 -1.59
N ASP A 89 -3.10 0.90 -2.39
CA ASP A 89 -2.73 0.26 -3.65
C ASP A 89 -2.52 1.28 -4.77
N VAL A 90 -1.49 1.08 -5.58
CA VAL A 90 -1.21 1.94 -6.74
C VAL A 90 -0.75 1.12 -7.94
N LEU A 91 -1.22 1.52 -9.10
CA LEU A 91 -0.83 0.98 -10.41
C LEU A 91 0.07 2.00 -11.10
N ILE A 92 1.24 1.55 -11.57
CA ILE A 92 2.27 2.41 -12.13
C ILE A 92 2.43 2.15 -13.64
N LEU A 93 2.29 3.22 -14.42
CA LEU A 93 2.65 3.23 -15.83
C LEU A 93 4.14 3.56 -15.94
N MET A 94 4.89 2.65 -16.55
CA MET A 94 6.31 2.82 -16.81
C MET A 94 6.71 2.05 -18.06
N ASP A 95 7.91 2.34 -18.58
CA ASP A 95 8.35 1.84 -19.89
C ASP A 95 8.60 0.33 -19.85
N GLU A 96 9.31 -0.14 -18.82
CA GLU A 96 9.65 -1.54 -18.61
C GLU A 96 9.24 -1.99 -17.20
N PRO A 97 8.93 -3.27 -16.98
CA PRO A 97 8.57 -3.77 -15.65
C PRO A 97 9.71 -3.61 -14.65
N ALA A 98 9.35 -3.22 -13.41
CA ALA A 98 10.28 -3.27 -12.29
C ALA A 98 10.39 -4.71 -11.73
N PHE A 99 11.05 -4.86 -10.59
CA PHE A 99 11.12 -6.11 -9.82
C PHE A 99 10.41 -5.94 -8.46
N THR A 100 9.98 -7.02 -7.88
CA THR A 100 9.36 -7.03 -6.54
C THR A 100 10.31 -6.47 -5.48
N GLY A 101 9.88 -5.44 -4.76
CA GLY A 101 10.67 -4.69 -3.78
C GLY A 101 11.35 -3.44 -4.33
N CYS A 102 11.21 -3.14 -5.62
CA CYS A 102 11.75 -1.93 -6.21
C CYS A 102 11.01 -0.69 -5.69
N LEU A 103 11.76 0.32 -5.24
CA LEU A 103 11.23 1.67 -4.99
C LEU A 103 11.14 2.41 -6.33
N VAL A 104 9.94 2.89 -6.65
CA VAL A 104 9.68 3.72 -7.82
C VAL A 104 9.12 5.07 -7.37
N GLN A 105 9.77 6.15 -7.77
CA GLN A 105 9.20 7.49 -7.63
C GLN A 105 8.22 7.76 -8.78
N ALA A 106 7.03 8.25 -8.44
CA ALA A 106 5.94 8.39 -9.40
C ALA A 106 5.16 9.69 -9.21
N LYS A 107 4.38 10.06 -10.24
CA LYS A 107 3.46 11.20 -10.24
C LYS A 107 2.04 10.68 -10.35
N LEU A 108 1.17 11.04 -9.40
CA LEU A 108 -0.24 10.69 -9.44
C LEU A 108 -0.92 11.32 -10.66
N ILE A 109 -1.69 10.53 -11.38
CA ILE A 109 -2.52 10.98 -12.50
C ILE A 109 -4.01 10.82 -12.23
N GLY A 110 -4.37 10.09 -11.16
CA GLY A 110 -5.75 9.97 -10.70
C GLY A 110 -5.98 8.73 -9.84
N VAL A 111 -7.26 8.45 -9.64
CA VAL A 111 -7.75 7.31 -8.86
C VAL A 111 -9.02 6.74 -9.49
N ILE A 112 -9.14 5.43 -9.48
CA ILE A 112 -10.38 4.68 -9.69
C ILE A 112 -10.91 4.36 -8.29
N GLU A 113 -11.96 5.07 -7.87
CA GLU A 113 -12.62 4.79 -6.61
C GLU A 113 -13.50 3.56 -6.77
N ALA A 114 -13.41 2.66 -5.80
CA ALA A 114 -14.12 1.39 -5.85
C ALA A 114 -14.43 0.84 -4.46
N GLU A 115 -15.39 -0.06 -4.41
CA GLU A 115 -15.73 -0.84 -3.24
C GLU A 115 -15.52 -2.32 -3.52
N GLN A 116 -15.11 -3.04 -2.48
CA GLN A 116 -14.97 -4.48 -2.51
C GLN A 116 -15.90 -5.11 -1.47
N THR A 117 -16.70 -6.09 -1.91
CA THR A 117 -17.56 -6.88 -1.01
C THR A 117 -17.02 -8.30 -0.91
N GLU A 118 -16.76 -8.73 0.34
CA GLU A 118 -16.32 -10.08 0.69
C GLU A 118 -17.14 -10.57 1.88
N ALA A 119 -17.72 -11.77 1.80
CA ALA A 119 -18.53 -12.37 2.87
C ALA A 119 -19.67 -11.45 3.39
N GLY A 120 -20.20 -10.56 2.53
CA GLY A 120 -21.28 -9.62 2.88
C GLY A 120 -20.81 -8.30 3.53
N GLU A 121 -19.53 -8.13 3.75
CA GLU A 121 -18.93 -6.87 4.23
C GLU A 121 -18.36 -6.08 3.04
N THR A 122 -18.72 -4.80 2.96
CA THR A 122 -18.26 -3.89 1.91
C THR A 122 -17.28 -2.88 2.49
N THR A 123 -16.11 -2.75 1.85
CA THR A 123 -15.05 -1.80 2.21
C THR A 123 -14.57 -1.03 1.00
N ARG A 124 -14.12 0.20 1.21
CA ARG A 124 -13.45 0.98 0.16
C ARG A 124 -12.14 0.32 -0.23
N ASN A 125 -11.91 0.18 -1.53
CA ASN A 125 -10.70 -0.43 -2.07
C ASN A 125 -10.27 0.27 -3.37
N ASP A 126 -9.89 1.54 -3.23
CA ASP A 126 -9.52 2.43 -4.32
C ASP A 126 -8.22 1.99 -5.02
N ARG A 127 -8.08 2.34 -6.28
CA ARG A 127 -6.88 2.07 -7.08
C ARG A 127 -6.29 3.39 -7.55
N LEU A 128 -5.20 3.80 -6.92
CA LEU A 128 -4.43 4.95 -7.35
C LEU A 128 -3.72 4.61 -8.66
N ILE A 129 -3.62 5.58 -9.55
CA ILE A 129 -2.91 5.44 -10.82
C ILE A 129 -1.84 6.51 -10.89
N ALA A 130 -0.62 6.11 -11.22
CA ALA A 130 0.52 7.01 -11.32
C ALA A 130 1.41 6.67 -12.51
N VAL A 131 2.28 7.60 -12.89
CA VAL A 131 3.31 7.44 -13.91
C VAL A 131 4.66 7.52 -13.23
N ALA A 132 5.57 6.60 -13.52
CA ALA A 132 6.93 6.64 -13.00
C ALA A 132 7.60 7.96 -13.41
N ALA A 133 8.30 8.60 -12.48
CA ALA A 133 8.92 9.92 -12.70
C ALA A 133 9.91 9.91 -13.86
N GLU A 134 10.63 8.79 -14.03
CA GLU A 134 11.64 8.56 -15.06
C GLU A 134 11.10 7.96 -16.38
N SER A 135 9.77 7.74 -16.47
CA SER A 135 9.18 7.19 -17.72
C SER A 135 9.35 8.16 -18.87
N ARG A 136 9.82 7.65 -20.00
CA ARG A 136 9.97 8.41 -21.26
C ARG A 136 8.69 8.36 -22.08
N ASN A 137 8.07 7.20 -22.19
CA ASN A 137 6.89 6.98 -23.03
C ASN A 137 5.63 7.59 -22.43
N HIS A 138 5.57 7.72 -21.09
CA HIS A 138 4.39 8.20 -20.36
C HIS A 138 4.58 9.61 -19.77
N SER A 139 5.72 10.25 -20.00
CA SER A 139 6.08 11.54 -19.40
C SER A 139 5.10 12.70 -19.71
N HIS A 140 4.30 12.57 -20.77
CA HIS A 140 3.29 13.54 -21.17
C HIS A 140 1.96 13.41 -20.43
N ILE A 141 1.69 12.28 -19.76
CA ILE A 141 0.44 11.97 -19.09
C ILE A 141 0.40 12.71 -17.75
N ARG A 142 -0.68 13.47 -17.50
CA ARG A 142 -0.92 14.24 -16.27
C ARG A 142 -2.20 13.86 -15.55
N PHE A 143 -3.18 13.35 -16.30
CA PHE A 143 -4.51 13.01 -15.81
C PHE A 143 -4.95 11.66 -16.38
N LEU A 144 -5.89 10.98 -15.71
CA LEU A 144 -6.52 9.76 -16.26
C LEU A 144 -7.13 10.00 -17.65
N GLY A 145 -7.62 11.23 -17.91
CA GLY A 145 -8.20 11.61 -19.19
C GLY A 145 -7.18 11.71 -20.35
N ASP A 146 -5.88 11.76 -20.05
CA ASP A 146 -4.83 11.71 -21.08
C ASP A 146 -4.60 10.28 -21.60
N LEU A 147 -5.09 9.28 -20.86
CA LEU A 147 -5.05 7.89 -21.29
C LEU A 147 -6.16 7.60 -22.30
N ASN A 148 -5.89 6.63 -23.18
CA ASN A 148 -6.93 6.10 -24.01
C ASN A 148 -8.07 5.54 -23.14
N SER A 149 -9.32 5.95 -23.45
CA SER A 149 -10.50 5.53 -22.68
C SER A 149 -10.67 4.02 -22.60
N ASN A 150 -10.33 3.29 -23.67
CA ASN A 150 -10.37 1.83 -23.68
C ASN A 150 -9.36 1.25 -22.67
N LEU A 151 -8.16 1.83 -22.58
CA LEU A 151 -7.16 1.39 -21.60
C LEU A 151 -7.65 1.55 -20.16
N VAL A 152 -8.30 2.67 -19.84
CA VAL A 152 -8.88 2.87 -18.49
C VAL A 152 -9.97 1.84 -18.21
N HIS A 153 -10.82 1.54 -19.18
CA HIS A 153 -11.83 0.48 -19.07
C HIS A 153 -11.19 -0.91 -18.89
N GLU A 154 -10.12 -1.21 -19.59
CA GLU A 154 -9.38 -2.48 -19.43
C GLU A 154 -8.80 -2.62 -18.03
N ILE A 155 -8.25 -1.54 -17.45
CA ILE A 155 -7.77 -1.51 -16.07
C ILE A 155 -8.91 -1.82 -15.09
N GLU A 156 -10.07 -1.17 -15.24
CA GLU A 156 -11.23 -1.44 -14.40
C GLU A 156 -11.70 -2.89 -14.51
N ARG A 157 -11.84 -3.39 -15.73
CA ARG A 157 -12.24 -4.78 -15.99
C ARG A 157 -11.25 -5.79 -15.43
N PHE A 158 -9.96 -5.47 -15.48
CA PHE A 158 -8.94 -6.29 -14.84
C PHE A 158 -9.21 -6.42 -13.34
N PHE A 159 -9.45 -5.33 -12.61
CA PHE A 159 -9.70 -5.39 -11.17
C PHE A 159 -11.02 -6.08 -10.84
N VAL A 160 -12.08 -5.88 -11.63
CA VAL A 160 -13.35 -6.62 -11.48
C VAL A 160 -13.08 -8.13 -11.60
N SER A 161 -12.50 -8.57 -12.71
CA SER A 161 -12.22 -9.98 -12.96
C SER A 161 -11.25 -10.57 -11.94
N TYR A 162 -10.21 -9.81 -11.55
CA TYR A 162 -9.24 -10.23 -10.53
C TYR A 162 -9.91 -10.53 -9.17
N ASN A 163 -10.86 -9.71 -8.74
CA ASN A 163 -11.58 -9.91 -7.50
C ASN A 163 -12.61 -11.04 -7.61
N GLU A 164 -13.33 -11.15 -8.74
CA GLU A 164 -14.25 -12.26 -9.01
C GLU A 164 -13.58 -13.62 -8.89
N THR A 165 -12.33 -13.76 -9.38
CA THR A 165 -11.57 -15.02 -9.26
C THR A 165 -11.23 -15.39 -7.82
N LYS A 166 -11.37 -14.45 -6.88
CA LYS A 166 -11.19 -14.64 -5.43
C LYS A 166 -12.52 -14.78 -4.68
N GLY A 167 -13.63 -14.81 -5.39
CA GLY A 167 -14.97 -14.85 -4.78
C GLY A 167 -15.41 -13.52 -4.17
N LYS A 168 -14.80 -12.41 -4.57
CA LYS A 168 -15.11 -11.05 -4.13
C LYS A 168 -15.82 -10.27 -5.24
N GLN A 169 -16.71 -9.36 -4.85
CA GLN A 169 -17.26 -8.37 -5.77
C GLN A 169 -16.40 -7.10 -5.74
N PHE A 170 -16.22 -6.47 -6.88
CA PHE A 170 -15.50 -5.20 -6.99
C PHE A 170 -16.32 -4.26 -7.86
N GLU A 171 -16.79 -3.17 -7.29
CA GLU A 171 -17.63 -2.17 -7.93
C GLU A 171 -16.89 -0.86 -8.09
N VAL A 172 -16.80 -0.37 -9.33
CA VAL A 172 -16.21 0.92 -9.66
C VAL A 172 -17.24 2.01 -9.40
N LEU A 173 -16.91 2.96 -8.53
CA LEU A 173 -17.77 4.08 -8.16
C LEU A 173 -17.52 5.32 -9.03
N GLY A 174 -16.28 5.49 -9.50
CA GLY A 174 -15.92 6.64 -10.34
C GLY A 174 -14.43 6.80 -10.59
N ARG A 175 -14.11 7.78 -11.43
CA ARG A 175 -12.74 8.15 -11.82
C ARG A 175 -12.49 9.58 -11.43
N PHE A 176 -11.40 9.85 -10.74
CA PHE A 176 -11.07 11.19 -10.26
C PHE A 176 -9.63 11.55 -10.59
N GLY A 177 -9.35 12.84 -10.62
CA GLY A 177 -8.03 13.39 -10.96
C GLY A 177 -6.99 13.27 -9.85
N PRO A 178 -5.77 13.78 -10.12
CA PRO A 178 -4.63 13.69 -9.19
C PRO A 178 -4.87 14.37 -7.85
N ASP A 179 -5.65 15.45 -7.78
CA ASP A 179 -5.95 16.13 -6.51
C ASP A 179 -6.71 15.22 -5.54
N ARG A 180 -7.69 14.46 -6.06
CA ARG A 180 -8.42 13.48 -5.25
C ARG A 180 -7.52 12.33 -4.83
N ALA A 181 -6.68 11.82 -5.72
CA ALA A 181 -5.69 10.80 -5.42
C ALA A 181 -4.72 11.28 -4.32
N ALA A 182 -4.21 12.51 -4.40
CA ALA A 182 -3.35 13.10 -3.38
C ALA A 182 -4.05 13.28 -2.02
N ALA A 183 -5.34 13.60 -2.02
CA ALA A 183 -6.13 13.67 -0.79
C ALA A 183 -6.21 12.30 -0.10
N LEU A 184 -6.45 11.21 -0.85
CA LEU A 184 -6.47 9.84 -0.33
C LEU A 184 -5.11 9.43 0.26
N VAL A 185 -3.99 9.80 -0.39
CA VAL A 185 -2.64 9.54 0.16
C VAL A 185 -2.46 10.25 1.51
N LYS A 186 -2.86 11.52 1.62
CA LYS A 186 -2.78 12.28 2.88
C LYS A 186 -3.67 11.66 3.98
N GLU A 187 -4.86 11.21 3.63
CA GLU A 187 -5.76 10.52 4.56
C GLU A 187 -5.17 9.19 5.03
N GLY A 188 -4.65 8.39 4.11
CA GLY A 188 -3.99 7.12 4.42
C GLY A 188 -2.77 7.28 5.32
N ALA A 189 -1.95 8.31 5.08
CA ALA A 189 -0.80 8.63 5.92
C ALA A 189 -1.22 9.06 7.34
N LYS A 190 -2.30 9.85 7.48
CA LYS A 190 -2.84 10.19 8.81
C LYS A 190 -3.34 8.96 9.56
N LYS A 191 -4.07 8.05 8.89
CA LYS A 191 -4.54 6.79 9.49
C LYS A 191 -3.37 5.92 9.95
N PHE A 192 -2.33 5.77 9.14
CA PHE A 192 -1.12 5.03 9.49
C PHE A 192 -0.44 5.58 10.76
N ASN A 193 -0.22 6.90 10.81
CA ASN A 193 0.42 7.58 11.93
C ASN A 193 -0.41 7.48 13.22
N HIS A 194 -1.74 7.53 13.13
CA HIS A 194 -2.63 7.38 14.29
C HIS A 194 -2.52 5.97 14.88
N ASN A 195 -2.63 4.94 14.04
CA ASN A 195 -2.55 3.54 14.46
C ASN A 195 -1.18 3.20 15.09
N ARG A 196 -0.11 3.82 14.61
CA ARG A 196 1.24 3.64 15.15
C ARG A 196 1.40 4.24 16.54
N ARG A 197 0.77 5.39 16.81
CA ARG A 197 0.77 6.03 18.13
C ARG A 197 -0.01 5.21 19.15
N ASP A 198 -1.12 4.63 18.77
CA ASP A 198 -1.93 3.81 19.67
C ASP A 198 -1.25 2.49 20.04
N LYS A 199 -0.53 1.86 19.13
CA LYS A 199 0.30 0.67 19.39
C LYS A 199 1.47 0.95 20.34
N LYS A 200 1.95 2.21 20.46
CA LYS A 200 3.06 2.61 21.34
C LYS A 200 2.60 3.04 22.75
N LYS A 201 1.29 3.15 23.02
CA LYS A 201 0.81 3.44 24.37
C LYS A 201 1.04 2.22 25.26
N PRO A 202 1.74 2.35 26.43
CA PRO A 202 1.91 1.25 27.36
C PRO A 202 0.54 0.79 27.87
N ILE A 203 0.35 -0.52 27.94
CA ILE A 203 -0.83 -1.12 28.60
C ILE A 203 -0.80 -0.65 30.05
N SER A 204 -1.77 0.18 30.46
CA SER A 204 -1.90 0.59 31.85
C SER A 204 -2.23 -0.67 32.66
N THR A 205 -1.25 -1.17 33.41
CA THR A 205 -1.45 -2.23 34.41
C THR A 205 -2.35 -1.65 35.50
N GLY A 206 -3.64 -1.92 35.40
CA GLY A 206 -4.61 -1.60 36.44
C GLY A 206 -4.19 -2.28 37.74
N THR A 207 -3.70 -1.51 38.67
CA THR A 207 -3.38 -1.95 40.03
C THR A 207 -4.69 -2.42 40.70
N ARG A 208 -4.85 -3.73 40.79
CA ARG A 208 -5.94 -4.36 41.57
C ARG A 208 -5.70 -4.04 43.02
N LYS A 209 -6.41 -3.05 43.57
CA LYS A 209 -6.47 -2.83 45.01
C LYS A 209 -7.09 -4.08 45.64
N GLN A 210 -6.28 -4.85 46.34
CA GLN A 210 -6.77 -5.84 47.28
C GLN A 210 -7.33 -5.07 48.51
N GLY A 211 -8.66 -5.05 48.62
CA GLY A 211 -9.33 -4.64 49.85
C GLY A 211 -9.12 -5.71 50.91
N GLY A 212 -8.28 -5.43 51.87
CA GLY A 212 -8.28 -6.18 53.13
C GLY A 212 -9.53 -5.79 53.92
N SER A 213 -10.29 -6.75 54.39
CA SER A 213 -11.24 -6.61 55.45
C SER A 213 -10.72 -7.35 56.67
N ALA A 214 -10.70 -6.60 57.71
CA ALA A 214 -10.51 -7.08 59.09
C ALA A 214 -11.68 -7.94 59.56
#